data_aae359543909110ab23ad17e0db23809
#
_entry.id   aae359543909110ab23ad17e0db23809
#
_cell.length_a   1.000
_cell.length_b   1.000
_cell.length_c   1.000
_cell.angle_alpha   90.00
_cell.angle_beta   90.00
_cell.angle_gamma   90.00
#
_symmetry.space_group_name_H-M   'P 1'
#
loop_
_entity.id
_entity.type
_entity.pdbx_description
1 polymer ?
#
loop_
_entity_poly.entity_id
_entity_poly.type
_entity_poly.pdbx_seq_one_letter_code
_entity_poly.pdbx_strand_id
1 'polypeptide(L)'
;MLPSTTNPVELAKQEEFYRTQIRKAFQIMDQDGRGILDKREVSYIMRYLLQFPSEAQVRDHILTKLEEDEPCDWIKYEKFEPYMLTVLQTNEFAPAPAEHLLAAFRILDPENTGRIPKDVIEELLAGKGMGIPLRGQEIDSFLKFAVDKSGKYIEYEDYVAKLVDENERHLEMLLQDFDGVSKRA
;
A
#
# COMPACT_ATOMS: atom_id res chain seq x y z
N MET A 1 8.69 -0.19 9.66
CA MET A 1 9.70 -1.24 9.37
C MET A 1 10.31 -1.71 10.68
N LEU A 2 10.37 -3.02 10.93
CA LEU A 2 11.07 -3.54 12.10
C LEU A 2 12.57 -3.33 11.93
N PRO A 3 13.34 -3.08 13.01
CA PRO A 3 14.78 -2.88 12.93
C PRO A 3 15.48 -4.10 12.35
N SER A 4 16.51 -3.86 11.55
CA SER A 4 17.35 -4.94 11.02
C SER A 4 18.11 -5.59 12.17
N THR A 5 17.88 -6.88 12.39
CA THR A 5 18.52 -7.65 13.46
C THR A 5 19.34 -8.79 12.88
N THR A 6 20.48 -9.08 13.52
CA THR A 6 21.35 -10.21 13.16
C THR A 6 21.18 -11.40 14.09
N ASN A 7 20.34 -11.26 15.14
CA ASN A 7 20.07 -12.33 16.09
C ASN A 7 19.10 -13.36 15.48
N PRO A 8 19.49 -14.64 15.33
CA PRO A 8 18.63 -15.66 14.72
C PRO A 8 17.27 -15.84 15.40
N VAL A 9 17.19 -15.65 16.70
CA VAL A 9 15.93 -15.76 17.46
C VAL A 9 14.99 -14.61 17.14
N GLU A 10 15.52 -13.39 17.00
CA GLU A 10 14.74 -12.22 16.64
C GLU A 10 14.29 -12.28 15.18
N LEU A 11 15.15 -12.79 14.28
CA LEU A 11 14.78 -13.01 12.88
C LEU A 11 13.61 -14.00 12.76
N ALA A 12 13.65 -15.11 13.50
CA ALA A 12 12.56 -16.08 13.51
C ALA A 12 11.25 -15.48 14.05
N LYS A 13 11.32 -14.65 15.10
CA LYS A 13 10.15 -13.94 15.64
C LYS A 13 9.59 -12.93 14.64
N GLN A 14 10.45 -12.21 13.95
CA GLN A 14 10.07 -11.25 12.92
C GLN A 14 9.38 -11.96 11.74
N GLU A 15 9.93 -13.09 11.29
CA GLU A 15 9.33 -13.89 10.22
C GLU A 15 7.94 -14.40 10.63
N GLU A 16 7.79 -14.97 11.82
CA GLU A 16 6.49 -15.44 12.31
C GLU A 16 5.47 -14.30 12.44
N PHE A 17 5.91 -13.13 12.86
CA PHE A 17 5.07 -11.93 12.87
C PHE A 17 4.59 -11.59 11.46
N TYR A 18 5.49 -11.51 10.47
CA TYR A 18 5.11 -11.22 9.08
C TYR A 18 4.14 -12.26 8.54
N ARG A 19 4.39 -13.56 8.76
CA ARG A 19 3.46 -14.62 8.34
C ARG A 19 2.09 -14.46 8.97
N THR A 20 2.03 -14.07 10.23
CA THR A 20 0.76 -13.81 10.93
C THR A 20 0.02 -12.62 10.31
N GLN A 21 0.70 -11.52 9.99
CA GLN A 21 0.09 -10.36 9.36
C GLN A 21 -0.39 -10.69 7.92
N ILE A 22 0.41 -11.41 7.14
CA ILE A 22 0.02 -11.87 5.79
C ILE A 22 -1.25 -12.71 5.86
N ARG A 23 -1.31 -13.67 6.78
CA ARG A 23 -2.48 -14.55 6.96
C ARG A 23 -3.72 -13.75 7.34
N LYS A 24 -3.62 -12.82 8.28
CA LYS A 24 -4.74 -11.95 8.68
C LYS A 24 -5.24 -11.10 7.52
N ALA A 25 -4.31 -10.46 6.79
CA ALA A 25 -4.64 -9.65 5.63
C ALA A 25 -5.33 -10.46 4.52
N PHE A 26 -4.84 -11.67 4.26
CA PHE A 26 -5.45 -12.58 3.29
C PHE A 26 -6.88 -12.98 3.70
N GLN A 27 -7.09 -13.30 4.97
CA GLN A 27 -8.40 -13.70 5.51
C GLN A 27 -9.46 -12.59 5.44
N ILE A 28 -9.05 -11.32 5.40
CA ILE A 28 -9.99 -10.19 5.20
C ILE A 28 -10.71 -10.32 3.85
N MET A 29 -10.01 -10.79 2.82
CA MET A 29 -10.56 -10.96 1.46
C MET A 29 -11.14 -12.38 1.26
N ASP A 30 -10.47 -13.40 1.76
CA ASP A 30 -10.91 -14.82 1.68
C ASP A 30 -11.97 -15.14 2.76
N GLN A 31 -13.12 -14.46 2.70
CA GLN A 31 -14.21 -14.65 3.69
C GLN A 31 -14.82 -16.05 3.67
N ASP A 32 -14.76 -16.73 2.52
CA ASP A 32 -15.28 -18.09 2.34
C ASP A 32 -14.29 -19.17 2.83
N GLY A 33 -13.07 -18.80 3.20
CA GLY A 33 -12.03 -19.70 3.69
C GLY A 33 -11.55 -20.73 2.65
N ARG A 34 -11.58 -20.36 1.36
CA ARG A 34 -11.15 -21.25 0.27
C ARG A 34 -9.64 -21.29 0.06
N GLY A 35 -8.89 -20.41 0.72
CA GLY A 35 -7.46 -20.27 0.55
C GLY A 35 -7.05 -19.68 -0.80
N ILE A 36 -7.94 -18.92 -1.44
CA ILE A 36 -7.71 -18.27 -2.73
C ILE A 36 -8.08 -16.79 -2.70
N LEU A 37 -7.38 -16.00 -3.49
CA LEU A 37 -7.53 -14.56 -3.63
C LEU A 37 -7.77 -14.23 -5.10
N ASP A 38 -8.72 -13.34 -5.40
CA ASP A 38 -8.86 -12.78 -6.76
C ASP A 38 -7.63 -11.93 -7.10
N LYS A 39 -7.10 -12.06 -8.32
CA LYS A 39 -5.93 -11.29 -8.79
C LYS A 39 -6.10 -9.78 -8.62
N ARG A 40 -7.32 -9.27 -8.70
CA ARG A 40 -7.65 -7.85 -8.52
C ARG A 40 -7.49 -7.37 -7.07
N GLU A 41 -7.50 -8.30 -6.11
CA GLU A 41 -7.41 -8.00 -4.68
C GLU A 41 -5.97 -7.96 -4.17
N VAL A 42 -5.00 -8.44 -4.96
CA VAL A 42 -3.57 -8.49 -4.57
C VAL A 42 -3.05 -7.11 -4.16
N SER A 43 -3.33 -6.08 -4.97
CA SER A 43 -2.88 -4.72 -4.66
C SER A 43 -3.49 -4.16 -3.37
N TYR A 44 -4.73 -4.53 -3.04
CA TYR A 44 -5.37 -4.10 -1.79
C TYR A 44 -4.72 -4.73 -0.56
N ILE A 45 -4.42 -6.04 -0.61
CA ILE A 45 -3.72 -6.71 0.50
C ILE A 45 -2.31 -6.14 0.67
N MET A 46 -1.59 -5.89 -0.43
CA MET A 46 -0.25 -5.31 -0.37
C MET A 46 -0.29 -3.92 0.30
N ARG A 47 -1.24 -3.07 -0.09
CA ARG A 47 -1.43 -1.75 0.53
C ARG A 47 -1.83 -1.84 2.00
N TYR A 48 -2.67 -2.80 2.36
CA TYR A 48 -2.99 -3.06 3.76
C TYR A 48 -1.74 -3.43 4.58
N LEU A 49 -0.79 -4.13 3.97
CA LEU A 49 0.51 -4.46 4.57
C LEU A 49 1.57 -3.35 4.35
N LEU A 50 1.16 -2.12 4.05
CA LEU A 50 2.01 -0.95 3.82
C LEU A 50 3.04 -1.15 2.70
N GLN A 51 2.68 -1.91 1.68
CA GLN A 51 3.43 -2.06 0.44
C GLN A 51 2.65 -1.43 -0.71
N PHE A 52 3.23 -0.47 -1.40
CA PHE A 52 2.56 0.38 -2.40
C PHE A 52 3.13 0.20 -3.81
N PRO A 53 3.01 -1.00 -4.42
CA PRO A 53 3.38 -1.15 -5.82
C PRO A 53 2.47 -0.32 -6.72
N SER A 54 3.00 0.18 -7.84
CA SER A 54 2.17 0.75 -8.89
C SER A 54 1.34 -0.33 -9.58
N GLU A 55 0.21 0.04 -10.18
CA GLU A 55 -0.64 -0.91 -10.93
C GLU A 55 0.12 -1.59 -12.07
N ALA A 56 1.09 -0.92 -12.69
CA ALA A 56 1.97 -1.52 -13.68
C ALA A 56 2.87 -2.61 -13.06
N GLN A 57 3.45 -2.35 -11.88
CA GLN A 57 4.24 -3.37 -11.16
C GLN A 57 3.37 -4.54 -10.73
N VAL A 58 2.14 -4.30 -10.28
CA VAL A 58 1.20 -5.38 -9.95
C VAL A 58 0.95 -6.25 -11.18
N ARG A 59 0.55 -5.66 -12.29
CA ARG A 59 0.19 -6.39 -13.51
C ARG A 59 1.38 -7.10 -14.15
N ASP A 60 2.51 -6.39 -14.32
CA ASP A 60 3.60 -6.85 -15.18
C ASP A 60 4.66 -7.69 -14.43
N HIS A 61 4.73 -7.56 -13.10
CA HIS A 61 5.74 -8.25 -12.29
C HIS A 61 5.14 -9.13 -11.19
N ILE A 62 4.22 -8.60 -10.38
CA ILE A 62 3.75 -9.30 -9.20
C ILE A 62 2.82 -10.45 -9.59
N LEU A 63 1.80 -10.17 -10.39
CA LEU A 63 0.86 -11.20 -10.85
C LEU A 63 1.54 -12.28 -11.66
N THR A 64 2.55 -11.95 -12.46
CA THR A 64 3.34 -12.94 -13.23
C THR A 64 4.09 -13.91 -12.32
N LYS A 65 4.59 -13.43 -11.17
CA LYS A 65 5.26 -14.30 -10.17
C LYS A 65 4.29 -15.16 -9.37
N LEU A 66 3.05 -14.71 -9.24
CA LEU A 66 1.99 -15.38 -8.47
C LEU A 66 1.09 -16.26 -9.34
N GLU A 67 1.29 -16.27 -10.66
CA GLU A 67 0.45 -17.01 -11.59
C GLU A 67 0.45 -18.50 -11.29
N GLU A 68 -0.74 -19.13 -11.38
CA GLU A 68 -0.89 -20.57 -11.27
C GLU A 68 -0.42 -21.25 -12.57
N ASP A 69 -0.19 -22.57 -12.52
CA ASP A 69 0.27 -23.34 -13.67
C ASP A 69 -0.76 -23.35 -14.79
N GLU A 70 -2.06 -23.27 -14.43
CA GLU A 70 -3.16 -23.09 -15.36
C GLU A 70 -3.72 -21.67 -15.30
N PRO A 71 -4.08 -21.05 -16.43
CA PRO A 71 -4.66 -19.71 -16.45
C PRO A 71 -5.94 -19.63 -15.59
N CYS A 72 -5.95 -18.78 -14.60
CA CYS A 72 -7.09 -18.55 -13.72
C CYS A 72 -7.07 -17.11 -13.19
N ASP A 73 -8.18 -16.64 -12.62
CA ASP A 73 -8.33 -15.30 -12.07
C ASP A 73 -8.04 -15.22 -10.55
N TRP A 74 -7.51 -16.29 -9.98
CA TRP A 74 -7.24 -16.39 -8.54
C TRP A 74 -5.80 -16.85 -8.27
N ILE A 75 -5.36 -16.63 -7.03
CA ILE A 75 -4.03 -16.96 -6.51
C ILE A 75 -4.22 -17.72 -5.21
N LYS A 76 -3.50 -18.83 -5.04
CA LYS A 76 -3.50 -19.61 -3.80
C LYS A 76 -2.67 -18.94 -2.72
N TYR A 77 -3.10 -19.12 -1.46
CA TYR A 77 -2.37 -18.66 -0.28
C TYR A 77 -0.93 -19.20 -0.25
N GLU A 78 -0.72 -20.46 -0.63
CA GLU A 78 0.58 -21.12 -0.63
C GLU A 78 1.60 -20.45 -1.56
N LYS A 79 1.14 -19.78 -2.64
CA LYS A 79 1.99 -18.95 -3.51
C LYS A 79 2.12 -17.52 -3.02
N PHE A 80 1.03 -16.98 -2.50
CA PHE A 80 0.98 -15.59 -2.03
C PHE A 80 1.86 -15.35 -0.79
N GLU A 81 1.77 -16.22 0.23
CA GLU A 81 2.47 -16.04 1.50
C GLU A 81 4.00 -15.92 1.35
N PRO A 82 4.71 -16.87 0.70
CA PRO A 82 6.17 -16.78 0.58
C PRO A 82 6.63 -15.59 -0.25
N TYR A 83 5.85 -15.19 -1.25
CA TYR A 83 6.12 -13.98 -2.02
C TYR A 83 6.00 -12.73 -1.14
N MET A 84 4.88 -12.58 -0.42
CA MET A 84 4.66 -11.44 0.46
C MET A 84 5.63 -11.40 1.63
N LEU A 85 6.05 -12.56 2.15
CA LEU A 85 7.09 -12.61 3.17
C LEU A 85 8.38 -11.98 2.67
N THR A 86 8.81 -12.32 1.47
CA THR A 86 10.00 -11.72 0.84
C THR A 86 9.83 -10.21 0.66
N VAL A 87 8.67 -9.77 0.17
CA VAL A 87 8.35 -8.35 0.00
C VAL A 87 8.44 -7.59 1.32
N LEU A 88 7.87 -8.11 2.41
CA LEU A 88 7.92 -7.48 3.73
C LEU A 88 9.33 -7.46 4.33
N GLN A 89 10.11 -8.51 4.13
CA GLN A 89 11.50 -8.58 4.59
C GLN A 89 12.40 -7.57 3.88
N THR A 90 12.22 -7.41 2.56
CA THR A 90 13.01 -6.48 1.74
C THR A 90 12.45 -5.06 1.76
N ASN A 91 11.17 -4.89 2.14
CA ASN A 91 10.43 -3.64 2.05
C ASN A 91 10.47 -3.01 0.63
N GLU A 92 10.34 -3.90 -0.39
CA GLU A 92 10.55 -3.55 -1.81
C GLU A 92 9.61 -2.46 -2.31
N PHE A 93 8.37 -2.44 -1.81
CA PHE A 93 7.35 -1.47 -2.20
C PHE A 93 6.98 -0.52 -1.05
N ALA A 94 7.98 -0.10 -0.28
CA ALA A 94 7.79 0.86 0.81
C ALA A 94 7.04 2.12 0.35
N PRO A 95 6.29 2.79 1.25
CA PRO A 95 5.70 4.09 0.94
C PRO A 95 6.77 5.08 0.45
N ALA A 96 6.43 5.88 -0.56
CA ALA A 96 7.32 6.94 -1.01
C ALA A 96 7.60 7.91 0.13
N PRO A 97 8.86 8.34 0.34
CA PRO A 97 9.19 9.37 1.33
C PRO A 97 8.38 10.65 1.09
N ALA A 98 7.98 11.32 2.17
CA ALA A 98 7.23 12.59 2.11
C ALA A 98 7.87 13.60 1.16
N GLU A 99 9.21 13.71 1.20
CA GLU A 99 9.97 14.63 0.36
C GLU A 99 9.80 14.35 -1.14
N HIS A 100 9.70 13.09 -1.55
CA HIS A 100 9.45 12.74 -2.95
C HIS A 100 8.03 13.12 -3.39
N LEU A 101 7.03 12.93 -2.51
CA LEU A 101 5.67 13.35 -2.78
C LEU A 101 5.57 14.87 -2.89
N LEU A 102 6.18 15.61 -1.96
CA LEU A 102 6.24 17.06 -1.99
C LEU A 102 6.96 17.58 -3.24
N ALA A 103 8.06 16.95 -3.65
CA ALA A 103 8.76 17.32 -4.88
C ALA A 103 7.87 17.15 -6.11
N ALA A 104 7.09 16.06 -6.19
CA ALA A 104 6.14 15.85 -7.28
C ALA A 104 5.04 16.93 -7.31
N PHE A 105 4.47 17.28 -6.15
CA PHE A 105 3.47 18.34 -6.07
C PHE A 105 4.03 19.72 -6.47
N ARG A 106 5.25 20.04 -6.07
CA ARG A 106 5.92 21.32 -6.44
C ARG A 106 6.13 21.47 -7.95
N ILE A 107 6.27 20.38 -8.70
CA ILE A 107 6.31 20.43 -10.18
C ILE A 107 4.98 20.94 -10.74
N LEU A 108 3.85 20.63 -10.08
CA LEU A 108 2.53 21.04 -10.48
C LEU A 108 2.15 22.45 -9.96
N ASP A 109 2.96 23.03 -9.09
CA ASP A 109 2.78 24.37 -8.50
C ASP A 109 4.01 25.25 -8.78
N PRO A 110 4.23 25.68 -10.04
CA PRO A 110 5.40 26.45 -10.43
C PRO A 110 5.47 27.84 -9.77
N GLU A 111 4.33 28.37 -9.31
CA GLU A 111 4.24 29.63 -8.59
C GLU A 111 4.52 29.48 -7.09
N ASN A 112 4.71 28.25 -6.62
CA ASN A 112 4.98 27.90 -5.22
C ASN A 112 3.95 28.49 -4.24
N THR A 113 2.68 28.34 -4.60
CA THR A 113 1.54 28.82 -3.81
C THR A 113 1.20 27.91 -2.63
N GLY A 114 1.79 26.72 -2.56
CA GLY A 114 1.51 25.68 -1.55
C GLY A 114 0.23 24.88 -1.80
N ARG A 115 -0.47 25.14 -2.91
CA ARG A 115 -1.77 24.53 -3.21
C ARG A 115 -1.98 24.32 -4.71
N ILE A 116 -2.74 23.31 -5.04
CA ILE A 116 -3.12 22.98 -6.43
C ILE A 116 -4.64 22.99 -6.55
N PRO A 117 -5.22 23.60 -7.60
CA PRO A 117 -6.66 23.54 -7.84
C PRO A 117 -7.12 22.08 -7.97
N LYS A 118 -8.28 21.77 -7.37
CA LYS A 118 -8.88 20.44 -7.38
C LYS A 118 -9.05 19.88 -8.79
N ASP A 119 -9.58 20.70 -9.69
CA ASP A 119 -9.87 20.34 -11.08
C ASP A 119 -8.60 19.96 -11.85
N VAL A 120 -7.48 20.63 -11.60
CA VAL A 120 -6.18 20.31 -12.20
C VAL A 120 -5.72 18.89 -11.80
N ILE A 121 -5.80 18.57 -10.52
CA ILE A 121 -5.42 17.22 -10.03
C ILE A 121 -6.41 16.18 -10.54
N GLU A 122 -7.70 16.45 -10.53
CA GLU A 122 -8.73 15.56 -11.04
C GLU A 122 -8.49 15.21 -12.51
N GLU A 123 -8.20 16.21 -13.35
CA GLU A 123 -7.88 16.02 -14.75
C GLU A 123 -6.60 15.19 -14.95
N LEU A 124 -5.55 15.46 -14.17
CA LEU A 124 -4.30 14.70 -14.22
C LEU A 124 -4.48 13.23 -13.85
N LEU A 125 -5.21 12.95 -12.75
CA LEU A 125 -5.43 11.58 -12.29
C LEU A 125 -6.39 10.80 -13.19
N ALA A 126 -7.34 11.45 -13.84
CA ALA A 126 -8.24 10.86 -14.82
C ALA A 126 -7.61 10.74 -16.22
N GLY A 127 -6.53 11.47 -16.47
CA GLY A 127 -5.88 11.61 -17.77
C GLY A 127 -5.06 10.41 -18.20
N LYS A 128 -4.88 10.27 -19.51
CA LYS A 128 -3.95 9.30 -20.09
C LYS A 128 -2.54 9.89 -20.10
N GLY A 129 -1.56 9.10 -19.67
CA GLY A 129 -0.13 9.48 -19.69
C GLY A 129 0.54 9.61 -18.35
N MET A 130 -0.23 9.61 -17.25
CA MET A 130 0.26 9.58 -15.87
C MET A 130 0.18 8.19 -15.22
N GLY A 131 0.22 7.14 -16.03
CA GLY A 131 0.02 5.76 -15.59
C GLY A 131 -1.39 5.25 -15.90
N ILE A 132 -1.93 4.38 -15.04
CA ILE A 132 -3.30 3.88 -15.17
C ILE A 132 -4.24 4.95 -14.57
N PRO A 133 -5.18 5.51 -15.37
CA PRO A 133 -6.07 6.55 -14.87
C PRO A 133 -6.96 6.05 -13.73
N LEU A 134 -7.11 6.86 -12.70
CA LEU A 134 -8.12 6.65 -11.66
C LEU A 134 -9.51 6.95 -12.22
N ARG A 135 -10.54 6.23 -11.75
CA ARG A 135 -11.92 6.38 -12.24
C ARG A 135 -12.94 6.31 -11.12
N GLY A 136 -14.04 7.04 -11.31
CA GLY A 136 -15.21 6.96 -10.45
C GLY A 136 -14.87 7.06 -8.96
N GLN A 137 -15.18 6.00 -8.20
CA GLN A 137 -15.00 5.98 -6.76
C GLN A 137 -13.54 6.18 -6.28
N GLU A 138 -12.55 5.85 -7.10
CA GLU A 138 -11.14 6.05 -6.74
C GLU A 138 -10.80 7.54 -6.69
N ILE A 139 -11.24 8.30 -7.69
CA ILE A 139 -11.08 9.77 -7.72
C ILE A 139 -11.89 10.39 -6.58
N ASP A 140 -13.14 10.00 -6.40
CA ASP A 140 -14.00 10.52 -5.33
C ASP A 140 -13.36 10.29 -3.94
N SER A 141 -12.81 9.11 -3.70
CA SER A 141 -12.14 8.75 -2.45
C SER A 141 -10.87 9.58 -2.24
N PHE A 142 -10.06 9.75 -3.29
CA PHE A 142 -8.88 10.60 -3.25
C PHE A 142 -9.25 12.05 -2.92
N LEU A 143 -10.18 12.63 -3.67
CA LEU A 143 -10.58 14.03 -3.49
C LEU A 143 -11.21 14.29 -2.11
N LYS A 144 -12.00 13.35 -1.61
CA LYS A 144 -12.59 13.44 -0.26
C LYS A 144 -11.52 13.53 0.83
N PHE A 145 -10.39 12.88 0.65
CA PHE A 145 -9.28 12.89 1.61
C PHE A 145 -8.33 14.09 1.39
N ALA A 146 -8.07 14.46 0.13
CA ALA A 146 -7.02 15.40 -0.25
C ALA A 146 -7.46 16.88 -0.24
N VAL A 147 -8.74 17.14 -0.55
CA VAL A 147 -9.24 18.52 -0.77
C VAL A 147 -9.39 19.24 0.58
N ASP A 148 -9.09 20.52 0.57
CA ASP A 148 -9.21 21.43 1.71
C ASP A 148 -10.68 21.68 2.12
N LYS A 149 -10.89 22.38 3.23
CA LYS A 149 -12.23 22.69 3.76
C LYS A 149 -13.08 23.53 2.79
N SER A 150 -12.47 24.29 1.87
CA SER A 150 -13.19 25.09 0.88
C SER A 150 -13.74 24.24 -0.27
N GLY A 151 -13.24 23.02 -0.43
CA GLY A 151 -13.62 22.14 -1.52
C GLY A 151 -12.98 22.48 -2.87
N LYS A 152 -11.98 23.39 -2.91
CA LYS A 152 -11.44 23.95 -4.15
C LYS A 152 -9.98 23.63 -4.41
N TYR A 153 -9.19 23.42 -3.38
CA TYR A 153 -7.75 23.25 -3.48
C TYR A 153 -7.28 22.02 -2.73
N ILE A 154 -6.12 21.54 -3.13
CA ILE A 154 -5.32 20.58 -2.37
C ILE A 154 -4.13 21.34 -1.81
N GLU A 155 -4.09 21.55 -0.49
CA GLU A 155 -2.93 22.04 0.24
C GLU A 155 -1.97 20.86 0.43
N TYR A 156 -1.04 20.72 -0.50
CA TYR A 156 -0.29 19.48 -0.67
C TYR A 156 0.66 19.16 0.49
N GLU A 157 1.14 20.16 1.23
CA GLU A 157 1.93 19.91 2.43
C GLU A 157 1.08 19.26 3.51
N ASP A 158 -0.13 19.79 3.76
CA ASP A 158 -1.09 19.21 4.70
C ASP A 158 -1.57 17.82 4.24
N TYR A 159 -1.78 17.64 2.94
CA TYR A 159 -2.17 16.35 2.38
C TYR A 159 -1.09 15.29 2.60
N VAL A 160 0.17 15.61 2.30
CA VAL A 160 1.30 14.68 2.50
C VAL A 160 1.50 14.38 3.97
N ALA A 161 1.38 15.39 4.87
CA ALA A 161 1.44 15.16 6.31
C ALA A 161 0.35 14.18 6.78
N LYS A 162 -0.89 14.34 6.32
CA LYS A 162 -1.99 13.41 6.62
C LYS A 162 -1.71 11.98 6.13
N LEU A 163 -1.10 11.83 4.94
CA LEU A 163 -0.73 10.51 4.43
C LEU A 163 0.32 9.83 5.31
N VAL A 164 1.32 10.59 5.75
CA VAL A 164 2.35 10.06 6.67
C VAL A 164 1.74 9.64 7.98
N ASP A 165 0.94 10.50 8.61
CA ASP A 165 0.23 10.20 9.86
C ASP A 165 -0.66 8.96 9.75
N GLU A 166 -1.35 8.79 8.62
CA GLU A 166 -2.22 7.63 8.39
C GLU A 166 -1.41 6.33 8.27
N ASN A 167 -0.29 6.38 7.53
CA ASN A 167 0.62 5.25 7.41
C ASN A 167 1.26 4.88 8.76
N GLU A 168 1.65 5.87 9.56
CA GLU A 168 2.22 5.66 10.90
C GLU A 168 1.19 5.01 11.83
N ARG A 169 -0.03 5.54 11.88
CA ARG A 169 -1.12 4.94 12.67
C ARG A 169 -1.45 3.51 12.24
N HIS A 170 -1.46 3.25 10.93
CA HIS A 170 -1.70 1.92 10.42
C HIS A 170 -0.54 0.96 10.78
N LEU A 171 0.70 1.42 10.69
CA LEU A 171 1.87 0.66 11.13
C LEU A 171 1.80 0.34 12.62
N GLU A 172 1.45 1.30 13.47
CA GLU A 172 1.26 1.08 14.90
C GLU A 172 0.18 0.02 15.17
N MET A 173 -0.93 0.07 14.43
CA MET A 173 -1.99 -0.94 14.53
C MET A 173 -1.46 -2.35 14.20
N LEU A 174 -0.70 -2.50 13.10
CA LEU A 174 -0.10 -3.78 12.73
C LEU A 174 0.91 -4.26 13.78
N LEU A 175 1.71 -3.36 14.37
CA LEU A 175 2.73 -3.69 15.36
C LEU A 175 2.18 -4.05 16.74
N GLN A 176 0.98 -3.63 17.12
CA GLN A 176 0.35 -4.01 18.38
C GLN A 176 0.25 -5.53 18.55
N ASP A 177 0.12 -6.25 17.46
CA ASP A 177 0.11 -7.72 17.46
C ASP A 177 1.48 -8.32 17.77
N PHE A 178 2.57 -7.62 17.47
CA PHE A 178 3.94 -8.09 17.74
C PHE A 178 4.24 -8.17 19.24
N ASP A 179 3.85 -7.14 19.97
CA ASP A 179 4.02 -7.11 21.44
C ASP A 179 3.12 -8.14 22.15
N GLY A 180 1.97 -8.45 21.57
CA GLY A 180 1.05 -9.47 22.08
C GLY A 180 1.60 -10.90 21.98
N VAL A 181 2.40 -11.20 20.97
CA VAL A 181 3.07 -12.51 20.78
C VAL A 181 4.24 -12.66 21.76
N SER A 182 4.98 -11.58 22.02
CA SER A 182 6.13 -11.59 22.94
C SER A 182 5.75 -11.81 24.41
N LYS A 183 4.49 -11.51 24.79
CA LYS A 183 4.00 -11.68 26.17
C LYS A 183 3.34 -13.05 26.43
N ARG A 184 3.17 -13.90 25.41
CA ARG A 184 2.54 -15.22 25.51
C ARG A 184 3.54 -16.39 25.36
N ALA A 185 4.81 -16.11 25.15
CA ALA A 185 5.93 -17.06 25.11
C ALA A 185 6.80 -16.93 26.37
#